data_0f54ddc6fff10b7e4681d4c4bd46d020
#
_entry.id   0f54ddc6fff10b7e4681d4c4bd46d020
#
_cell.length_a   1.000
_cell.length_b   1.000
_cell.length_c   1.000
_cell.angle_alpha   90.00
_cell.angle_beta   90.00
_cell.angle_gamma   90.00
#
_symmetry.space_group_name_H-M   'P 1'
#
loop_
_entity.id
_entity.type
_entity.pdbx_description
1 polymer ?
#
loop_
_entity_poly.entity_id
_entity_poly.type
_entity_poly.pdbx_seq_one_letter_code
_entity_poly.pdbx_strand_id
1 'polypeptide(L)'
;KLIFITEALWIGGIETALVNLLNCLDYNRFDVTCLVLRDSLDVADRITPQCRLIVSDRQHKVTFSKGYGCKRLYNIMEEPQNAAKFRRFIWSALRVVFRAAEAKCYASYVKKQLKGEHFDTAVIYSDRAAETAVRAVSADRFLMFYHHGAMRREYHDAYGYRKADKVIAVSPALAEKLRAYRSKYADKIISVNNIIDIDGVREKGLDIPTVKFSADCFNIVSCGRLSHAKGMDIAVDACAKLVADGFTGFHWYIVGGGPEESALREQIMRLGLEDCVSLLGMQSNPYTYIRCADLYVQPSRFEGHCVTVLE
;
A
#
# COMPACT_ATOMS: atom_id res chain seq x y z
N LYS A 1 18.04 8.42 -17.30
CA LYS A 1 17.25 9.07 -16.24
C LYS A 1 16.01 8.26 -15.93
N LEU A 2 15.78 7.93 -14.66
CA LEU A 2 14.61 7.22 -14.19
C LEU A 2 13.77 8.13 -13.28
N ILE A 3 12.45 8.03 -13.38
CA ILE A 3 11.56 8.63 -12.40
C ILE A 3 10.59 7.60 -11.84
N PHE A 4 10.59 7.43 -10.54
CA PHE A 4 9.60 6.63 -9.81
C PHE A 4 8.50 7.54 -9.29
N ILE A 5 7.24 7.14 -9.48
CA ILE A 5 6.09 7.95 -9.08
C ILE A 5 5.22 7.13 -8.14
N THR A 6 5.03 7.63 -6.93
CA THR A 6 4.17 7.02 -5.92
C THR A 6 3.14 8.02 -5.40
N GLU A 7 2.04 7.52 -4.83
CA GLU A 7 1.03 8.38 -4.22
C GLU A 7 1.57 9.05 -2.94
N ALA A 8 2.21 8.27 -2.06
CA ALA A 8 2.75 8.71 -0.77
C ALA A 8 3.84 7.75 -0.31
N LEU A 9 4.48 8.05 0.81
CA LEU A 9 5.47 7.20 1.49
C LEU A 9 5.00 6.87 2.91
N TRP A 10 3.82 6.25 3.03
CA TRP A 10 3.29 5.78 4.31
C TRP A 10 4.09 4.59 4.86
N ILE A 11 3.84 4.23 6.10
CA ILE A 11 4.30 2.95 6.65
C ILE A 11 3.44 1.83 6.04
N GLY A 12 4.01 1.06 5.10
CA GLY A 12 3.32 -0.03 4.41
C GLY A 12 4.23 -0.87 3.53
N GLY A 13 3.77 -2.06 3.15
CA GLY A 13 4.58 -3.01 2.36
C GLY A 13 4.90 -2.51 0.94
N ILE A 14 4.04 -1.70 0.32
CA ILE A 14 4.28 -1.12 -1.01
C ILE A 14 5.43 -0.11 -0.92
N GLU A 15 5.36 0.78 0.06
CA GLU A 15 6.33 1.83 0.28
C GLU A 15 7.68 1.26 0.73
N THR A 16 7.68 0.27 1.61
CA THR A 16 8.89 -0.47 2.00
C THR A 16 9.56 -1.11 0.78
N ALA A 17 8.78 -1.78 -0.09
CA ALA A 17 9.31 -2.37 -1.32
C ALA A 17 9.85 -1.32 -2.30
N LEU A 18 9.24 -0.11 -2.37
CA LEU A 18 9.78 1.00 -3.15
C LEU A 18 11.14 1.48 -2.60
N VAL A 19 11.23 1.68 -1.28
CA VAL A 19 12.47 2.09 -0.61
C VAL A 19 13.57 1.07 -0.86
N ASN A 20 13.29 -0.21 -0.69
CA ASN A 20 14.25 -1.29 -0.96
C ASN A 20 14.71 -1.27 -2.43
N LEU A 21 13.78 -1.11 -3.38
CA LEU A 21 14.11 -1.00 -4.79
C LEU A 21 15.01 0.22 -5.07
N LEU A 22 14.66 1.41 -4.55
CA LEU A 22 15.45 2.61 -4.74
C LEU A 22 16.87 2.47 -4.15
N ASN A 23 17.00 1.84 -2.98
CA ASN A 23 18.28 1.66 -2.32
C ASN A 23 19.20 0.62 -3.00
N CYS A 24 18.63 -0.32 -3.78
CA CYS A 24 19.36 -1.33 -4.52
C CYS A 24 19.81 -0.87 -5.94
N LEU A 25 19.41 0.32 -6.40
CA LEU A 25 19.79 0.80 -7.73
C LEU A 25 21.25 1.23 -7.79
N ASP A 26 21.88 1.00 -8.94
CA ASP A 26 23.24 1.47 -9.22
C ASP A 26 23.23 2.95 -9.68
N TYR A 27 23.48 3.85 -8.76
CA TYR A 27 23.48 5.29 -9.00
C TYR A 27 24.68 5.78 -9.83
N ASN A 28 25.66 4.95 -10.12
CA ASN A 28 26.69 5.27 -11.12
C ASN A 28 26.15 5.12 -12.56
N ARG A 29 25.10 4.32 -12.73
CA ARG A 29 24.47 4.07 -14.03
C ARG A 29 23.16 4.83 -14.22
N PHE A 30 22.45 5.14 -13.15
CA PHE A 30 21.12 5.72 -13.20
C PHE A 30 21.03 7.03 -12.43
N ASP A 31 20.54 8.07 -13.10
CA ASP A 31 20.06 9.30 -12.47
C ASP A 31 18.60 9.08 -12.06
N VAL A 32 18.35 8.95 -10.74
CA VAL A 32 17.08 8.49 -10.20
C VAL A 32 16.35 9.60 -9.46
N THR A 33 15.10 9.82 -9.82
CA THR A 33 14.18 10.72 -9.15
C THR A 33 13.00 9.93 -8.57
N CYS A 34 12.61 10.21 -7.35
CA CYS A 34 11.37 9.74 -6.74
C CYS A 34 10.40 10.91 -6.58
N LEU A 35 9.28 10.86 -7.28
CA LEU A 35 8.20 11.84 -7.21
C LEU A 35 7.09 11.30 -6.30
N VAL A 36 6.84 11.98 -5.20
CA VAL A 36 5.78 11.69 -4.24
C VAL A 36 4.65 12.69 -4.44
N LEU A 37 3.44 12.18 -4.71
CA LEU A 37 2.30 13.02 -5.06
C LEU A 37 1.55 13.59 -3.86
N ARG A 38 1.79 13.07 -2.65
CA ARG A 38 1.19 13.55 -1.40
C ARG A 38 2.26 13.82 -0.37
N ASP A 39 2.01 14.80 0.47
CA ASP A 39 2.86 15.17 1.61
C ASP A 39 2.66 14.19 2.79
N SER A 40 2.99 12.92 2.57
CA SER A 40 3.04 11.90 3.59
C SER A 40 4.34 11.12 3.38
N LEU A 41 5.29 11.30 4.29
CA LEU A 41 6.71 10.99 4.11
C LEU A 41 7.25 10.07 5.23
N ASP A 42 6.41 9.22 5.81
CA ASP A 42 6.72 8.42 7.00
C ASP A 42 7.97 7.53 6.86
N VAL A 43 8.33 7.15 5.62
CA VAL A 43 9.52 6.32 5.33
C VAL A 43 10.51 6.99 4.38
N ALA A 44 10.38 8.29 4.16
CA ALA A 44 11.24 9.03 3.22
C ALA A 44 12.70 9.10 3.68
N ASP A 45 12.93 9.14 4.99
CA ASP A 45 14.24 9.11 5.65
C ASP A 45 15.03 7.84 5.38
N ARG A 46 14.36 6.78 4.94
CA ARG A 46 14.98 5.49 4.59
C ARG A 46 15.48 5.42 3.15
N ILE A 47 15.12 6.40 2.32
CA ILE A 47 15.57 6.47 0.91
C ILE A 47 17.00 6.98 0.88
N THR A 48 17.87 6.32 0.10
CA THR A 48 19.24 6.77 -0.10
C THR A 48 19.32 8.24 -0.53
N PRO A 49 20.23 9.05 0.01
CA PRO A 49 20.38 10.46 -0.38
C PRO A 49 20.83 10.66 -1.84
N GLN A 50 21.27 9.62 -2.54
CA GLN A 50 21.56 9.66 -3.97
C GLN A 50 20.30 9.77 -4.83
N CYS A 51 19.13 9.36 -4.31
CA CYS A 51 17.85 9.52 -4.99
C CYS A 51 17.33 10.94 -4.82
N ARG A 52 17.09 11.64 -5.92
CA ARG A 52 16.46 12.95 -5.88
C ARG A 52 14.98 12.83 -5.51
N LEU A 53 14.60 13.25 -4.31
CA LEU A 53 13.23 13.25 -3.85
C LEU A 53 12.52 14.55 -4.25
N ILE A 54 11.39 14.44 -4.94
CA ILE A 54 10.49 15.56 -5.25
C ILE A 54 9.14 15.28 -4.59
N VAL A 55 8.72 16.16 -3.69
CA VAL A 55 7.43 16.08 -3.01
C VAL A 55 6.48 17.11 -3.61
N SER A 56 5.32 16.65 -4.07
CA SER A 56 4.29 17.54 -4.56
C SER A 56 3.44 18.04 -3.39
N ASP A 57 3.81 19.19 -2.83
CA ASP A 57 3.25 19.75 -1.57
C ASP A 57 1.84 20.34 -1.70
N ARG A 58 1.11 20.05 -2.77
CA ARG A 58 -0.15 20.72 -3.09
C ARG A 58 -1.41 20.13 -2.45
N GLN A 59 -1.32 19.36 -1.39
CA GLN A 59 -2.52 18.93 -0.66
C GLN A 59 -3.39 20.10 -0.15
N HIS A 60 -2.81 21.28 0.04
CA HIS A 60 -3.52 22.42 0.60
C HIS A 60 -4.17 23.38 -0.41
N LYS A 61 -3.84 23.31 -1.70
CA LYS A 61 -4.29 24.34 -2.67
C LYS A 61 -5.15 23.87 -3.84
N VAL A 62 -5.25 22.57 -4.14
CA VAL A 62 -6.01 22.08 -5.33
C VAL A 62 -6.79 20.78 -5.07
N THR A 63 -6.71 20.16 -3.92
CA THR A 63 -7.50 18.96 -3.66
C THR A 63 -8.95 19.32 -3.33
N PHE A 64 -9.83 18.95 -4.24
CA PHE A 64 -11.28 18.89 -4.07
C PHE A 64 -11.71 17.75 -3.12
N SER A 65 -10.78 16.94 -2.63
CA SER A 65 -11.04 15.86 -1.69
C SER A 65 -10.57 16.21 -0.28
N LYS A 66 -11.49 16.52 0.60
CA LYS A 66 -11.39 16.61 2.07
C LYS A 66 -10.75 17.84 2.72
N GLY A 67 -10.31 18.88 2.02
CA GLY A 67 -9.73 20.07 2.63
C GLY A 67 -10.22 21.38 2.03
N TYR A 68 -10.91 22.19 2.79
CA TYR A 68 -11.19 23.63 2.62
C TYR A 68 -11.58 24.11 1.21
N GLY A 69 -12.83 24.26 0.97
CA GLY A 69 -13.43 24.90 -0.20
C GLY A 69 -14.38 23.97 -0.96
N CYS A 70 -14.03 22.73 -1.18
CA CYS A 70 -14.91 21.77 -1.83
C CYS A 70 -15.54 20.70 -0.94
N LYS A 71 -15.27 20.70 0.37
CA LYS A 71 -16.09 19.92 1.30
C LYS A 71 -17.58 20.24 1.15
N ARG A 72 -17.90 21.50 0.85
CA ARG A 72 -19.26 21.95 0.58
C ARG A 72 -19.81 21.41 -0.75
N LEU A 73 -18.99 21.38 -1.81
CA LEU A 73 -19.36 20.79 -3.10
C LEU A 73 -19.34 19.25 -3.05
N TYR A 74 -18.40 18.64 -2.35
CA TYR A 74 -18.34 17.19 -2.16
C TYR A 74 -19.50 16.71 -1.28
N ASN A 75 -19.86 17.42 -0.22
CA ASN A 75 -21.03 17.10 0.63
C ASN A 75 -22.36 17.39 -0.09
N ILE A 76 -22.38 18.34 -1.02
CA ILE A 76 -23.52 18.53 -1.96
C ILE A 76 -23.56 17.39 -2.98
N MET A 77 -22.44 16.72 -3.24
CA MET A 77 -22.29 15.57 -4.15
C MET A 77 -22.36 14.22 -3.42
N GLU A 78 -22.49 14.18 -2.09
CA GLU A 78 -22.93 12.96 -1.38
C GLU A 78 -24.34 12.62 -1.83
N GLU A 79 -24.45 11.43 -2.39
CA GLU A 79 -25.68 10.91 -2.99
C GLU A 79 -26.79 10.89 -1.95
N PRO A 80 -27.91 11.61 -2.13
CA PRO A 80 -29.04 11.44 -1.26
C PRO A 80 -29.49 9.99 -1.38
N GLN A 81 -29.55 9.25 -0.29
CA GLN A 81 -29.89 7.81 -0.27
C GLN A 81 -31.21 7.49 -0.99
N ASN A 82 -32.05 8.49 -1.21
CA ASN A 82 -33.37 8.39 -1.85
C ASN A 82 -33.46 9.05 -3.23
N ALA A 83 -32.35 9.32 -3.92
CA ALA A 83 -32.42 9.94 -5.26
C ALA A 83 -32.90 8.95 -6.32
N ALA A 84 -33.84 9.39 -7.18
CA ALA A 84 -34.31 8.60 -8.32
C ALA A 84 -33.11 8.18 -9.22
N LYS A 85 -33.19 6.98 -9.85
CA LYS A 85 -32.12 6.39 -10.70
C LYS A 85 -31.49 7.36 -11.70
N PHE A 86 -32.29 8.28 -12.27
CA PHE A 86 -31.83 9.30 -13.22
C PHE A 86 -30.92 10.35 -12.57
N ARG A 87 -31.22 10.80 -11.35
CA ARG A 87 -30.35 11.72 -10.58
C ARG A 87 -29.01 11.04 -10.23
N ARG A 88 -29.03 9.77 -9.87
CA ARG A 88 -27.80 8.97 -9.63
C ARG A 88 -26.90 8.93 -10.87
N PHE A 89 -27.46 8.75 -12.04
CA PHE A 89 -26.71 8.75 -13.30
C PHE A 89 -26.02 10.12 -13.56
N ILE A 90 -26.76 11.21 -13.41
CA ILE A 90 -26.21 12.58 -13.56
C ILE A 90 -25.11 12.84 -12.57
N TRP A 91 -25.29 12.50 -11.29
CA TRP A 91 -24.27 12.66 -10.26
C TRP A 91 -23.03 11.81 -10.50
N SER A 92 -23.18 10.59 -11.00
CA SER A 92 -22.04 9.75 -11.36
C SER A 92 -21.25 10.32 -12.55
N ALA A 93 -21.92 10.85 -13.55
CA ALA A 93 -21.28 11.51 -14.68
C ALA A 93 -20.55 12.80 -14.27
N LEU A 94 -21.15 13.63 -13.42
CA LEU A 94 -20.52 14.83 -12.87
C LEU A 94 -19.28 14.49 -12.06
N ARG A 95 -19.30 13.44 -11.22
CA ARG A 95 -18.14 12.96 -10.49
C ARG A 95 -16.96 12.58 -11.40
N VAL A 96 -17.25 11.92 -12.52
CA VAL A 96 -16.22 11.54 -13.51
C VAL A 96 -15.60 12.79 -14.12
N VAL A 97 -16.40 13.78 -14.51
CA VAL A 97 -15.92 15.05 -15.09
C VAL A 97 -15.07 15.82 -14.07
N PHE A 98 -15.53 15.94 -12.83
CA PHE A 98 -14.78 16.61 -11.76
C PHE A 98 -13.45 15.92 -11.45
N ARG A 99 -13.44 14.59 -11.34
CA ARG A 99 -12.19 13.83 -11.15
C ARG A 99 -11.21 14.04 -12.29
N ALA A 100 -11.70 14.03 -13.53
CA ALA A 100 -10.84 14.28 -14.70
C ALA A 100 -10.26 15.70 -14.70
N ALA A 101 -11.06 16.71 -14.32
CA ALA A 101 -10.60 18.09 -14.19
C ALA A 101 -9.57 18.24 -13.07
N GLU A 102 -9.83 17.64 -11.91
CA GLU A 102 -8.89 17.61 -10.77
C GLU A 102 -7.56 16.98 -11.17
N ALA A 103 -7.60 15.78 -11.77
CA ALA A 103 -6.40 15.09 -12.23
C ALA A 103 -5.62 15.92 -13.26
N LYS A 104 -6.29 16.61 -14.17
CA LYS A 104 -5.67 17.51 -15.16
C LYS A 104 -5.01 18.72 -14.50
N CYS A 105 -5.69 19.38 -13.57
CA CYS A 105 -5.13 20.52 -12.83
C CYS A 105 -3.91 20.11 -12.00
N TYR A 106 -4.01 18.98 -11.32
CA TYR A 106 -2.92 18.46 -10.51
C TYR A 106 -1.72 18.05 -11.36
N ALA A 107 -1.96 17.32 -12.46
CA ALA A 107 -0.91 16.97 -13.42
C ALA A 107 -0.20 18.20 -14.01
N SER A 108 -0.94 19.28 -14.29
CA SER A 108 -0.35 20.54 -14.77
C SER A 108 0.59 21.18 -13.74
N TYR A 109 0.26 21.06 -12.45
CA TYR A 109 1.11 21.52 -11.37
C TYR A 109 2.38 20.67 -11.24
N VAL A 110 2.24 19.33 -11.20
CA VAL A 110 3.39 18.40 -11.17
C VAL A 110 4.31 18.65 -12.37
N LYS A 111 3.75 18.84 -13.56
CA LYS A 111 4.52 19.15 -14.77
C LYS A 111 5.35 20.44 -14.62
N LYS A 112 4.83 21.45 -13.95
CA LYS A 112 5.58 22.69 -13.66
C LYS A 112 6.72 22.45 -12.68
N GLN A 113 6.54 21.60 -11.67
CA GLN A 113 7.61 21.22 -10.74
C GLN A 113 8.76 20.49 -11.44
N LEU A 114 8.45 19.62 -12.40
CA LEU A 114 9.42 18.91 -13.22
C LEU A 114 10.12 19.80 -14.28
N LYS A 115 9.71 21.07 -14.41
CA LYS A 115 10.34 22.07 -15.29
C LYS A 115 10.59 21.61 -16.75
N GLY A 116 9.75 20.69 -17.24
CA GLY A 116 9.89 20.13 -18.58
C GLY A 116 10.98 19.06 -18.71
N GLU A 117 11.53 18.59 -17.61
CA GLU A 117 12.52 17.50 -17.60
C GLU A 117 11.95 16.25 -18.29
N HIS A 118 12.81 15.59 -19.07
CA HIS A 118 12.50 14.36 -19.77
C HIS A 118 13.26 13.18 -19.15
N PHE A 119 12.61 12.01 -19.09
CA PHE A 119 13.14 10.78 -18.51
C PHE A 119 13.15 9.66 -19.54
N ASP A 120 14.13 8.77 -19.47
CA ASP A 120 14.16 7.60 -20.33
C ASP A 120 13.05 6.61 -19.93
N THR A 121 12.80 6.50 -18.61
CA THR A 121 11.75 5.62 -18.09
C THR A 121 11.04 6.23 -16.89
N ALA A 122 9.72 6.23 -16.95
CA ALA A 122 8.84 6.55 -15.84
C ALA A 122 8.26 5.26 -15.24
N VAL A 123 8.48 5.04 -13.94
CA VAL A 123 8.00 3.90 -13.19
C VAL A 123 6.85 4.34 -12.28
N ILE A 124 5.63 4.03 -12.67
CA ILE A 124 4.43 4.26 -11.87
C ILE A 124 4.35 3.17 -10.81
N TYR A 125 4.83 3.46 -9.61
CA TYR A 125 4.92 2.46 -8.55
C TYR A 125 3.61 2.25 -7.80
N SER A 126 2.78 3.30 -7.67
CA SER A 126 1.42 3.18 -7.20
C SER A 126 0.44 3.37 -8.36
N ASP A 127 -0.45 2.42 -8.61
CA ASP A 127 -1.48 2.49 -9.64
C ASP A 127 -2.40 3.72 -9.49
N ARG A 128 -2.62 4.19 -8.26
CA ARG A 128 -3.37 5.41 -7.99
C ARG A 128 -2.70 6.68 -8.52
N ALA A 129 -1.39 6.65 -8.71
CA ALA A 129 -0.62 7.75 -9.28
C ALA A 129 -0.68 7.79 -10.82
N ALA A 130 -1.19 6.74 -11.48
CA ALA A 130 -1.01 6.50 -12.90
C ALA A 130 -1.58 7.60 -13.79
N GLU A 131 -2.78 8.11 -13.54
CA GLU A 131 -3.35 9.18 -14.35
C GLU A 131 -2.53 10.47 -14.27
N THR A 132 -2.12 10.85 -13.06
CA THR A 132 -1.27 12.02 -12.84
C THR A 132 0.11 11.84 -13.49
N ALA A 133 0.73 10.68 -13.30
CA ALA A 133 2.04 10.34 -13.87
C ALA A 133 2.03 10.45 -15.41
N VAL A 134 1.07 9.80 -16.07
CA VAL A 134 0.95 9.79 -17.54
C VAL A 134 0.69 11.19 -18.12
N ARG A 135 0.02 12.06 -17.38
CA ARG A 135 -0.29 13.43 -17.81
C ARG A 135 0.83 14.43 -17.52
N ALA A 136 1.59 14.23 -16.46
CA ALA A 136 2.57 15.19 -15.96
C ALA A 136 3.99 14.90 -16.39
N VAL A 137 4.37 13.62 -16.49
CA VAL A 137 5.74 13.18 -16.74
C VAL A 137 5.97 13.00 -18.23
N SER A 138 7.10 13.54 -18.72
CA SER A 138 7.62 13.31 -20.06
C SER A 138 8.63 12.17 -19.98
N ALA A 139 8.33 11.04 -20.62
CA ALA A 139 9.22 9.88 -20.64
C ALA A 139 9.05 9.08 -21.94
N ASP A 140 10.14 8.39 -22.35
CA ASP A 140 10.13 7.50 -23.53
C ASP A 140 9.34 6.22 -23.24
N ARG A 141 9.48 5.67 -22.01
CA ARG A 141 8.83 4.45 -21.57
C ARG A 141 8.07 4.65 -20.27
N PHE A 142 6.96 3.93 -20.15
CA PHE A 142 6.17 3.87 -18.91
C PHE A 142 6.06 2.43 -18.43
N LEU A 143 6.51 2.18 -17.21
CA LEU A 143 6.28 0.93 -16.48
C LEU A 143 5.27 1.19 -15.39
N MET A 144 4.33 0.26 -15.15
CA MET A 144 3.33 0.42 -14.09
C MET A 144 3.33 -0.81 -13.20
N PHE A 145 3.56 -0.62 -11.90
CA PHE A 145 3.45 -1.67 -10.91
C PHE A 145 2.00 -1.86 -10.46
N TYR A 146 1.65 -3.11 -10.17
CA TYR A 146 0.38 -3.50 -9.59
C TYR A 146 0.62 -4.37 -8.35
N HIS A 147 0.21 -3.85 -7.18
CA HIS A 147 0.52 -4.45 -5.86
C HIS A 147 -0.68 -5.11 -5.18
N HIS A 148 -1.90 -4.87 -5.67
CA HIS A 148 -3.10 -5.30 -4.97
C HIS A 148 -3.45 -6.76 -5.25
N GLY A 149 -3.67 -7.56 -4.19
CA GLY A 149 -4.12 -8.96 -4.34
C GLY A 149 -5.56 -9.11 -4.81
N ALA A 150 -6.41 -8.09 -4.57
CA ALA A 150 -7.82 -8.08 -4.96
C ALA A 150 -8.04 -7.27 -6.24
N MET A 151 -8.76 -7.88 -7.20
CA MET A 151 -9.17 -7.22 -8.44
C MET A 151 -10.43 -6.40 -8.17
N ARG A 152 -10.28 -5.09 -7.90
CA ARG A 152 -11.41 -4.18 -7.66
C ARG A 152 -11.58 -3.20 -8.80
N ARG A 153 -12.84 -2.82 -9.09
CA ARG A 153 -13.14 -1.81 -10.12
C ARG A 153 -12.56 -0.44 -9.79
N GLU A 154 -12.49 -0.09 -8.53
CA GLU A 154 -11.98 1.19 -8.03
C GLU A 154 -10.47 1.40 -8.27
N TYR A 155 -9.71 0.33 -8.51
CA TYR A 155 -8.30 0.37 -8.90
C TYR A 155 -8.12 0.37 -10.43
N HIS A 156 -9.16 0.73 -11.14
CA HIS A 156 -9.13 0.81 -12.60
C HIS A 156 -8.53 2.11 -13.06
N ASP A 157 -7.28 2.08 -13.38
CA ASP A 157 -6.68 3.12 -14.16
C ASP A 157 -6.50 2.66 -15.62
N ALA A 158 -7.56 2.83 -16.38
CA ALA A 158 -7.52 2.56 -17.82
C ALA A 158 -6.46 3.42 -18.54
N TYR A 159 -6.10 4.57 -17.99
CA TYR A 159 -5.04 5.43 -18.49
C TYR A 159 -3.67 4.79 -18.34
N GLY A 160 -3.34 4.30 -17.14
CA GLY A 160 -2.08 3.64 -16.86
C GLY A 160 -1.88 2.39 -17.72
N TYR A 161 -2.86 1.49 -17.77
CA TYR A 161 -2.78 0.28 -18.60
C TYR A 161 -2.62 0.57 -20.09
N ARG A 162 -3.28 1.59 -20.61
CA ARG A 162 -3.19 1.98 -22.02
C ARG A 162 -1.82 2.55 -22.36
N LYS A 163 -1.26 3.41 -21.48
CA LYS A 163 -0.01 4.12 -21.72
C LYS A 163 1.22 3.28 -21.36
N ALA A 164 1.14 2.42 -20.35
CA ALA A 164 2.26 1.60 -19.94
C ALA A 164 2.73 0.66 -21.05
N ASP A 165 4.03 0.58 -21.24
CA ASP A 165 4.69 -0.38 -22.11
C ASP A 165 4.68 -1.78 -21.48
N LYS A 166 4.89 -1.85 -20.16
CA LYS A 166 4.71 -3.05 -19.35
C LYS A 166 3.96 -2.74 -18.06
N VAL A 167 3.15 -3.71 -17.64
CA VAL A 167 2.48 -3.73 -16.35
C VAL A 167 3.11 -4.84 -15.52
N ILE A 168 3.66 -4.46 -14.37
CA ILE A 168 4.45 -5.33 -13.52
C ILE A 168 3.59 -5.77 -12.34
N ALA A 169 3.19 -7.03 -12.33
CA ALA A 169 2.56 -7.67 -11.17
C ALA A 169 3.65 -8.20 -10.24
N VAL A 170 3.51 -7.96 -8.94
CA VAL A 170 4.56 -8.24 -7.95
C VAL A 170 4.67 -9.73 -7.54
N SER A 171 3.95 -10.62 -8.21
CA SER A 171 4.12 -12.06 -8.09
C SER A 171 3.56 -12.79 -9.32
N PRO A 172 4.03 -14.02 -9.63
CA PRO A 172 3.53 -14.82 -10.74
C PRO A 172 2.02 -15.08 -10.66
N ALA A 173 1.53 -15.45 -9.47
CA ALA A 173 0.10 -15.70 -9.23
C ALA A 173 -0.75 -14.43 -9.46
N LEU A 174 -0.23 -13.27 -9.06
CA LEU A 174 -0.89 -11.99 -9.33
C LEU A 174 -0.89 -11.65 -10.83
N ALA A 175 0.20 -11.95 -11.54
CA ALA A 175 0.28 -11.74 -12.99
C ALA A 175 -0.76 -12.57 -13.74
N GLU A 176 -0.96 -13.83 -13.38
CA GLU A 176 -2.00 -14.69 -13.96
C GLU A 176 -3.40 -14.14 -13.72
N LYS A 177 -3.72 -13.81 -12.46
CA LYS A 177 -5.01 -13.18 -12.11
C LYS A 177 -5.22 -11.89 -12.89
N LEU A 178 -4.19 -11.06 -13.01
CA LEU A 178 -4.29 -9.78 -13.70
C LEU A 178 -4.46 -9.94 -15.21
N ARG A 179 -3.77 -10.91 -15.85
CA ARG A 179 -3.98 -11.25 -17.27
C ARG A 179 -5.40 -11.70 -17.55
N ALA A 180 -5.95 -12.57 -16.71
CA ALA A 180 -7.33 -13.03 -16.83
C ALA A 180 -8.32 -11.85 -16.68
N TYR A 181 -8.09 -11.01 -15.69
CA TYR A 181 -8.96 -9.87 -15.40
C TYR A 181 -8.84 -8.71 -16.40
N ARG A 182 -7.65 -8.50 -16.96
CA ARG A 182 -7.30 -7.45 -17.92
C ARG A 182 -6.85 -8.04 -19.25
N SER A 183 -7.61 -8.98 -19.80
CA SER A 183 -7.28 -9.74 -21.02
C SER A 183 -6.82 -8.86 -22.19
N LYS A 184 -7.40 -7.66 -22.35
CA LYS A 184 -7.01 -6.68 -23.36
C LYS A 184 -5.53 -6.24 -23.27
N TYR A 185 -4.90 -6.37 -22.10
CA TYR A 185 -3.53 -5.93 -21.82
C TYR A 185 -2.63 -7.09 -21.38
N ALA A 186 -3.07 -8.34 -21.60
CA ALA A 186 -2.39 -9.53 -21.10
C ALA A 186 -0.94 -9.66 -21.61
N ASP A 187 -0.68 -9.25 -22.85
CA ASP A 187 0.62 -9.21 -23.48
C ASP A 187 1.63 -8.23 -22.84
N LYS A 188 1.12 -7.20 -22.16
CA LYS A 188 1.93 -6.23 -21.43
C LYS A 188 2.24 -6.66 -20.00
N ILE A 189 1.49 -7.62 -19.44
CA ILE A 189 1.59 -8.00 -18.03
C ILE A 189 2.73 -8.99 -17.83
N ILE A 190 3.71 -8.59 -17.03
CA ILE A 190 4.84 -9.42 -16.60
C ILE A 190 4.85 -9.54 -15.08
N SER A 191 5.61 -10.51 -14.56
CA SER A 191 5.85 -10.65 -13.13
C SER A 191 7.27 -10.24 -12.78
N VAL A 192 7.40 -9.36 -11.76
CA VAL A 192 8.67 -9.04 -11.12
C VAL A 192 8.43 -8.96 -9.63
N ASN A 193 9.09 -9.78 -8.84
CA ASN A 193 8.93 -9.81 -7.39
C ASN A 193 9.47 -8.52 -6.76
N ASN A 194 8.89 -8.13 -5.61
CA ASN A 194 9.45 -7.05 -4.80
C ASN A 194 10.86 -7.43 -4.32
N ILE A 195 11.73 -6.43 -4.26
CA ILE A 195 13.06 -6.54 -3.65
C ILE A 195 12.91 -6.43 -2.15
N ILE A 196 13.62 -7.27 -1.42
CA ILE A 196 13.67 -7.30 0.04
C ILE A 196 15.10 -7.04 0.48
N ASP A 197 15.27 -6.12 1.38
CA ASP A 197 16.54 -5.85 2.06
C ASP A 197 16.73 -6.86 3.20
N ILE A 198 17.20 -8.06 2.86
CA ILE A 198 17.36 -9.17 3.81
C ILE A 198 18.32 -8.81 4.93
N ASP A 199 19.42 -8.13 4.62
CA ASP A 199 20.44 -7.79 5.60
C ASP A 199 19.93 -6.71 6.57
N GLY A 200 19.26 -5.68 6.07
CA GLY A 200 18.62 -4.66 6.90
C GLY A 200 17.47 -5.21 7.76
N VAL A 201 16.71 -6.20 7.26
CA VAL A 201 15.70 -6.90 8.07
C VAL A 201 16.35 -7.67 9.21
N ARG A 202 17.42 -8.41 8.94
CA ARG A 202 18.17 -9.17 9.95
C ARG A 202 18.78 -8.26 11.01
N GLU A 203 19.42 -7.16 10.60
CA GLU A 203 20.00 -6.17 11.50
C GLU A 203 18.93 -5.59 12.43
N LYS A 204 17.83 -5.08 11.89
CA LYS A 204 16.71 -4.55 12.69
C LYS A 204 16.08 -5.59 13.60
N GLY A 205 16.08 -6.86 13.21
CA GLY A 205 15.60 -7.95 14.05
C GLY A 205 16.42 -8.15 15.33
N LEU A 206 17.66 -7.64 15.38
CA LEU A 206 18.52 -7.73 16.57
C LEU A 206 18.15 -6.75 17.68
N ASP A 207 17.36 -5.73 17.39
CA ASP A 207 16.89 -4.78 18.39
C ASP A 207 16.02 -5.48 19.45
N ILE A 208 15.87 -4.84 20.59
CA ILE A 208 15.06 -5.36 21.70
C ILE A 208 13.60 -4.90 21.49
N PRO A 209 12.61 -5.83 21.48
CA PRO A 209 11.22 -5.45 21.38
C PRO A 209 10.75 -4.71 22.65
N THR A 210 9.86 -3.74 22.49
CA THR A 210 9.31 -2.97 23.63
C THR A 210 8.43 -3.83 24.53
N VAL A 211 7.78 -4.85 23.96
CA VAL A 211 7.02 -5.86 24.69
C VAL A 211 7.81 -7.16 24.64
N LYS A 212 8.24 -7.65 25.79
CA LYS A 212 8.95 -8.94 25.89
C LYS A 212 7.94 -10.07 25.80
N PHE A 213 8.29 -11.10 25.02
CA PHE A 213 7.53 -12.34 24.96
C PHE A 213 7.81 -13.19 26.20
N SER A 214 6.82 -13.97 26.62
CA SER A 214 7.00 -14.94 27.70
C SER A 214 7.89 -16.09 27.23
N ALA A 215 8.92 -16.41 28.03
CA ALA A 215 9.76 -17.57 27.77
C ALA A 215 9.05 -18.90 28.03
N ASP A 216 7.98 -18.86 28.83
CA ASP A 216 7.23 -20.05 29.24
C ASP A 216 6.04 -20.36 28.30
N CYS A 217 5.84 -19.56 27.25
CA CYS A 217 4.76 -19.70 26.28
C CYS A 217 5.30 -19.90 24.88
N PHE A 218 4.54 -20.65 24.06
CA PHE A 218 4.73 -20.70 22.62
C PHE A 218 4.22 -19.39 21.99
N ASN A 219 5.11 -18.59 21.42
CA ASN A 219 4.83 -17.25 20.96
C ASN A 219 4.48 -17.24 19.47
N ILE A 220 3.27 -16.83 19.15
CA ILE A 220 2.79 -16.71 17.78
C ILE A 220 2.74 -15.22 17.42
N VAL A 221 3.19 -14.84 16.23
CA VAL A 221 3.15 -13.46 15.75
C VAL A 221 2.42 -13.37 14.42
N SER A 222 1.56 -12.38 14.29
CA SER A 222 1.03 -11.86 13.03
C SER A 222 1.36 -10.39 12.89
N CYS A 223 1.83 -9.97 11.72
CA CYS A 223 2.18 -8.57 11.48
C CYS A 223 1.49 -8.02 10.25
N GLY A 224 0.86 -6.85 10.37
CA GLY A 224 0.26 -6.17 9.24
C GLY A 224 -0.81 -5.17 9.62
N ARG A 225 -1.32 -4.44 8.61
CA ARG A 225 -2.40 -3.48 8.80
C ARG A 225 -3.68 -4.19 9.28
N LEU A 226 -4.32 -3.69 10.33
CA LEU A 226 -5.58 -4.23 10.83
C LEU A 226 -6.73 -3.82 9.89
N SER A 227 -6.94 -4.65 8.87
CA SER A 227 -7.94 -4.45 7.82
C SER A 227 -8.48 -5.79 7.35
N HIS A 228 -9.69 -5.82 6.79
CA HIS A 228 -10.34 -7.04 6.28
C HIS A 228 -9.44 -7.89 5.35
N ALA A 229 -8.62 -7.23 4.52
CA ALA A 229 -7.72 -7.93 3.60
C ALA A 229 -6.66 -8.77 4.35
N LYS A 230 -6.22 -8.32 5.53
CA LYS A 230 -5.18 -8.97 6.34
C LYS A 230 -5.70 -10.09 7.25
N GLY A 231 -7.02 -10.17 7.46
CA GLY A 231 -7.67 -11.32 8.08
C GLY A 231 -7.32 -11.56 9.55
N MET A 232 -6.98 -10.51 10.31
CA MET A 232 -6.61 -10.70 11.73
C MET A 232 -7.76 -11.22 12.58
N ASP A 233 -8.99 -11.03 12.15
CA ASP A 233 -10.19 -11.66 12.69
C ASP A 233 -10.16 -13.20 12.58
N ILE A 234 -9.60 -13.74 11.48
CA ILE A 234 -9.38 -15.18 11.30
C ILE A 234 -8.34 -15.70 12.30
N ALA A 235 -7.29 -14.91 12.59
CA ALA A 235 -6.31 -15.28 13.61
C ALA A 235 -6.95 -15.39 14.99
N VAL A 236 -7.82 -14.43 15.35
CA VAL A 236 -8.56 -14.44 16.63
C VAL A 236 -9.52 -15.64 16.70
N ASP A 237 -10.24 -15.94 15.61
CA ASP A 237 -11.11 -17.14 15.57
C ASP A 237 -10.32 -18.45 15.67
N ALA A 238 -9.13 -18.52 15.03
CA ALA A 238 -8.23 -19.67 15.15
C ALA A 238 -7.72 -19.83 16.59
N CYS A 239 -7.38 -18.73 17.27
CA CYS A 239 -7.00 -18.76 18.67
C CYS A 239 -8.13 -19.30 19.56
N ALA A 240 -9.38 -18.85 19.37
CA ALA A 240 -10.53 -19.37 20.09
C ALA A 240 -10.69 -20.89 19.91
N LYS A 241 -10.46 -21.37 18.69
CA LYS A 241 -10.52 -22.80 18.41
C LYS A 241 -9.41 -23.57 19.13
N LEU A 242 -8.18 -23.08 19.14
CA LEU A 242 -7.07 -23.70 19.88
C LEU A 242 -7.40 -23.82 21.37
N VAL A 243 -7.93 -22.76 21.99
CA VAL A 243 -8.35 -22.75 23.39
C VAL A 243 -9.47 -23.77 23.64
N ALA A 244 -10.48 -23.83 22.77
CA ALA A 244 -11.58 -24.78 22.87
C ALA A 244 -11.13 -26.25 22.71
N ASP A 245 -10.09 -26.49 21.89
CA ASP A 245 -9.48 -27.79 21.68
C ASP A 245 -8.51 -28.19 22.86
N GLY A 246 -8.38 -27.31 23.89
CA GLY A 246 -7.60 -27.59 25.10
C GLY A 246 -6.12 -27.20 25.00
N PHE A 247 -5.70 -26.48 23.92
CA PHE A 247 -4.33 -25.98 23.82
C PHE A 247 -4.14 -24.79 24.74
N THR A 248 -3.17 -24.86 25.63
CA THR A 248 -2.76 -23.80 26.57
C THR A 248 -1.25 -23.59 26.45
N GLY A 249 -0.71 -22.57 27.12
CA GLY A 249 0.73 -22.31 27.08
C GLY A 249 1.21 -21.65 25.77
N PHE A 250 0.32 -20.93 25.05
CA PHE A 250 0.70 -20.10 23.93
C PHE A 250 0.19 -18.66 24.12
N HIS A 251 0.82 -17.73 23.39
CA HIS A 251 0.36 -16.36 23.30
C HIS A 251 0.49 -15.84 21.87
N TRP A 252 -0.56 -15.21 21.36
CA TRP A 252 -0.60 -14.68 19.99
C TRP A 252 -0.53 -13.16 19.98
N TYR A 253 0.56 -12.63 19.49
CA TYR A 253 0.81 -11.21 19.37
C TYR A 253 0.47 -10.73 17.97
N ILE A 254 -0.39 -9.71 17.87
CA ILE A 254 -0.77 -9.07 16.61
C ILE A 254 -0.15 -7.68 16.56
N VAL A 255 0.80 -7.50 15.65
CA VAL A 255 1.56 -6.27 15.44
C VAL A 255 0.96 -5.48 14.29
N GLY A 256 0.53 -4.26 14.55
CA GLY A 256 0.00 -3.35 13.54
C GLY A 256 -1.18 -2.52 14.05
N GLY A 257 -1.58 -1.55 13.24
CA GLY A 257 -2.75 -0.71 13.48
C GLY A 257 -3.66 -0.66 12.26
N GLY A 258 -4.88 -0.20 12.44
CA GLY A 258 -5.80 -0.08 11.32
C GLY A 258 -7.26 0.07 11.71
N PRO A 259 -8.15 0.22 10.72
CA PRO A 259 -9.56 0.53 10.95
C PRO A 259 -10.34 -0.58 11.67
N GLU A 260 -9.84 -1.82 11.71
CA GLU A 260 -10.51 -2.94 12.37
C GLU A 260 -10.05 -3.16 13.82
N GLU A 261 -9.20 -2.31 14.37
CA GLU A 261 -8.65 -2.49 15.73
C GLU A 261 -9.74 -2.59 16.79
N SER A 262 -10.73 -1.69 16.77
CA SER A 262 -11.83 -1.73 17.74
C SER A 262 -12.65 -3.01 17.65
N ALA A 263 -12.96 -3.44 16.42
CA ALA A 263 -13.71 -4.68 16.20
C ALA A 263 -12.93 -5.93 16.66
N LEU A 264 -11.61 -5.94 16.46
CA LEU A 264 -10.75 -7.02 16.94
C LEU A 264 -10.69 -7.07 18.47
N ARG A 265 -10.59 -5.91 19.14
CA ARG A 265 -10.66 -5.84 20.62
C ARG A 265 -11.98 -6.37 21.16
N GLU A 266 -13.09 -5.99 20.54
CA GLU A 266 -14.42 -6.52 20.89
C GLU A 266 -14.52 -8.03 20.65
N GLN A 267 -13.95 -8.55 19.56
CA GLN A 267 -13.93 -9.99 19.27
C GLN A 267 -13.11 -10.76 20.30
N ILE A 268 -11.92 -10.29 20.68
CA ILE A 268 -11.05 -10.89 21.70
C ILE A 268 -11.79 -10.96 23.03
N MET A 269 -12.38 -9.84 23.48
CA MET A 269 -13.14 -9.78 24.75
C MET A 269 -14.35 -10.71 24.74
N ARG A 270 -15.14 -10.69 23.66
CA ARG A 270 -16.32 -11.57 23.52
C ARG A 270 -15.99 -13.05 23.57
N LEU A 271 -14.79 -13.42 23.11
CA LEU A 271 -14.32 -14.81 23.07
C LEU A 271 -13.50 -15.21 24.31
N GLY A 272 -13.26 -14.27 25.26
CA GLY A 272 -12.48 -14.50 26.46
C GLY A 272 -11.01 -14.85 26.19
N LEU A 273 -10.40 -14.13 25.25
CA LEU A 273 -9.04 -14.43 24.76
C LEU A 273 -7.99 -13.41 25.23
N GLU A 274 -8.32 -12.53 26.18
CA GLU A 274 -7.45 -11.46 26.65
C GLU A 274 -6.12 -11.97 27.22
N ASP A 275 -6.12 -13.17 27.79
CA ASP A 275 -4.93 -13.79 28.38
C ASP A 275 -4.00 -14.46 27.34
N CYS A 276 -4.48 -14.68 26.11
CA CYS A 276 -3.71 -15.38 25.07
C CYS A 276 -3.59 -14.62 23.74
N VAL A 277 -4.24 -13.45 23.59
CA VAL A 277 -4.12 -12.59 22.41
C VAL A 277 -3.81 -11.13 22.80
N SER A 278 -2.75 -10.58 22.25
CA SER A 278 -2.39 -9.17 22.46
C SER A 278 -2.32 -8.39 21.15
N LEU A 279 -3.05 -7.26 21.06
CA LEU A 279 -2.89 -6.27 20.00
C LEU A 279 -1.81 -5.27 20.42
N LEU A 280 -0.63 -5.32 19.79
CA LEU A 280 0.53 -4.49 20.15
C LEU A 280 0.49 -3.08 19.54
N GLY A 281 -0.50 -2.81 18.67
CA GLY A 281 -0.55 -1.54 17.94
C GLY A 281 0.54 -1.41 16.88
N MET A 282 0.69 -0.20 16.34
CA MET A 282 1.75 0.13 15.37
C MET A 282 3.11 0.10 16.06
N GLN A 283 4.04 -0.65 15.50
CA GLN A 283 5.44 -0.72 15.94
C GLN A 283 6.35 -0.16 14.86
N SER A 284 7.34 0.62 15.24
CA SER A 284 8.33 1.20 14.32
C SER A 284 9.26 0.14 13.73
N ASN A 285 9.55 -0.90 14.52
CA ASN A 285 10.35 -2.04 14.10
C ASN A 285 9.60 -3.36 14.41
N PRO A 286 8.84 -3.90 13.45
CA PRO A 286 8.12 -5.16 13.64
C PRO A 286 9.04 -6.39 13.62
N TYR A 287 10.24 -6.27 13.04
CA TYR A 287 11.16 -7.40 12.86
C TYR A 287 11.66 -8.00 14.17
N THR A 288 11.76 -7.19 15.23
CA THR A 288 12.12 -7.67 16.57
C THR A 288 11.12 -8.68 17.10
N TYR A 289 9.82 -8.45 16.87
CA TYR A 289 8.75 -9.34 17.29
C TYR A 289 8.71 -10.60 16.43
N ILE A 290 8.88 -10.46 15.10
CA ILE A 290 8.92 -11.60 14.17
C ILE A 290 10.07 -12.55 14.54
N ARG A 291 11.24 -12.00 14.86
CA ARG A 291 12.40 -12.77 15.26
C ARG A 291 12.22 -13.51 16.59
N CYS A 292 11.52 -12.90 17.54
CA CYS A 292 11.29 -13.48 18.87
C CYS A 292 10.16 -14.53 18.87
N ALA A 293 9.44 -14.70 17.78
CA ALA A 293 8.32 -15.62 17.67
C ALA A 293 8.80 -17.05 17.39
N ASP A 294 8.09 -18.03 17.96
CA ASP A 294 8.23 -19.44 17.62
C ASP A 294 7.50 -19.77 16.31
N LEU A 295 6.43 -19.02 15.99
CA LEU A 295 5.64 -19.17 14.78
C LEU A 295 5.17 -17.82 14.24
N TYR A 296 5.38 -17.58 12.96
CA TYR A 296 4.76 -16.48 12.24
C TYR A 296 3.52 -16.95 11.46
N VAL A 297 2.40 -16.26 11.61
CA VAL A 297 1.14 -16.59 10.92
C VAL A 297 0.64 -15.36 10.14
N GLN A 298 0.39 -15.53 8.85
CA GLN A 298 -0.19 -14.51 7.99
C GLN A 298 -1.59 -14.93 7.52
N PRO A 299 -2.66 -14.48 8.20
CA PRO A 299 -4.03 -14.95 7.93
C PRO A 299 -4.72 -14.20 6.78
N SER A 300 -3.98 -13.51 5.93
CA SER A 300 -4.51 -12.63 4.90
C SER A 300 -5.48 -13.29 3.95
N ARG A 301 -6.61 -12.63 3.69
CA ARG A 301 -7.57 -13.02 2.63
C ARG A 301 -7.07 -12.70 1.24
N PHE A 302 -6.32 -11.59 1.11
CA PHE A 302 -5.83 -11.08 -0.17
C PHE A 302 -4.42 -10.52 -0.02
N GLU A 303 -3.50 -11.00 -0.86
CA GLU A 303 -2.13 -10.48 -0.99
C GLU A 303 -1.74 -10.32 -2.47
N GLY A 304 -0.98 -9.29 -2.75
CA GLY A 304 -0.28 -9.15 -4.03
C GLY A 304 1.03 -9.93 -4.00
N HIS A 305 1.88 -9.58 -3.05
CA HIS A 305 3.12 -10.27 -2.68
C HIS A 305 3.34 -9.98 -1.20
N CYS A 306 3.13 -10.97 -0.36
CA CYS A 306 3.23 -10.76 1.09
C CYS A 306 4.70 -10.58 1.48
N VAL A 307 5.17 -9.34 1.50
CA VAL A 307 6.56 -8.99 1.80
C VAL A 307 6.94 -9.49 3.20
N THR A 308 6.06 -9.33 4.19
CA THR A 308 6.32 -9.71 5.59
C THR A 308 6.57 -11.22 5.79
N VAL A 309 6.03 -12.08 4.94
CA VAL A 309 6.33 -13.53 4.98
C VAL A 309 7.73 -13.82 4.44
N LEU A 310 8.23 -12.98 3.56
CA LEU A 310 9.56 -13.13 2.96
C LEU A 310 10.65 -12.47 3.81
N GLU A 311 10.28 -11.45 4.58
CA GLU A 311 11.09 -10.81 5.61
C GLU A 311 11.31 -11.74 6.81
#